data_41f44846f227350f9a013e523fc1f739
#
_entry.id   41f44846f227350f9a013e523fc1f739
#
_cell.length_a   1.000
_cell.length_b   1.000
_cell.length_c   1.000
_cell.angle_alpha   90.00
_cell.angle_beta   90.00
_cell.angle_gamma   90.00
#
_symmetry.space_group_name_H-M   'P 1'
#
loop_
_entity.id
_entity.type
_entity.pdbx_description
1 polymer ?
#
loop_
_entity_poly.entity_id
_entity_poly.type
_entity_poly.pdbx_seq_one_letter_code
_entity_poly.pdbx_strand_id
1 'polypeptide(L)'
;CAVGNILYTWNYAYHNDKIGKKKPKTIKDFFNTKKFPGKRGIYKNAVSNLEIALAADGIKPGKGGAKIYKALNTEKGVQRALDKIAALCNDPNGGCVFWSAGAKPPELLMSGEVVMATGWNGRFFGAQMSGAPLTQVWDGQGLDYQYMVMVKGGPNVASGDAMKVLKEMMSTEGLAGSAKHIAYAPFRKSSLAVIKAGEPWY
;
A
#
# COMPACT_ATOMS: atom_id res chain seq x y z
N CYS A 1 23.87 -3.92 7.57
CA CYS A 1 23.41 -4.82 6.53
C CYS A 1 21.90 -5.01 6.65
N ALA A 2 21.21 -5.08 5.53
CA ALA A 2 19.78 -5.31 5.43
C ALA A 2 19.50 -6.52 4.54
N VAL A 3 18.47 -7.30 4.85
CA VAL A 3 18.02 -8.43 4.06
C VAL A 3 16.55 -8.22 3.68
N GLY A 4 16.21 -8.41 2.39
CA GLY A 4 14.83 -8.28 1.91
C GLY A 4 13.92 -9.31 2.57
N ASN A 5 12.79 -8.84 3.08
CA ASN A 5 11.79 -9.65 3.76
C ASN A 5 10.58 -9.92 2.86
N ILE A 6 9.80 -8.90 2.60
CA ILE A 6 8.57 -8.99 1.81
C ILE A 6 8.47 -7.86 0.80
N LEU A 7 7.66 -8.12 -0.24
CA LEU A 7 7.20 -7.12 -1.18
C LEU A 7 5.71 -6.87 -0.93
N TYR A 8 5.32 -5.61 -0.92
CA TYR A 8 3.93 -5.20 -0.77
C TYR A 8 3.61 -4.04 -1.70
N THR A 9 2.35 -3.71 -1.83
CA THR A 9 1.95 -2.59 -2.66
C THR A 9 1.11 -1.60 -1.88
N TRP A 10 1.25 -0.33 -2.25
CA TRP A 10 0.28 0.71 -1.98
C TRP A 10 -0.73 0.73 -3.11
N ASN A 11 -1.98 0.61 -2.76
CA ASN A 11 -3.09 0.76 -3.67
C ASN A 11 -4.23 1.49 -2.97
N TYR A 12 -5.42 1.52 -3.55
CA TYR A 12 -6.60 1.94 -2.83
C TYR A 12 -7.71 0.89 -2.93
N ALA A 13 -8.61 0.93 -1.97
CA ALA A 13 -9.80 0.11 -1.96
C ALA A 13 -11.05 0.99 -1.79
N TYR A 14 -12.20 0.42 -2.14
CA TYR A 14 -13.51 1.01 -1.91
C TYR A 14 -14.48 -0.02 -1.34
N HIS A 15 -15.53 0.46 -0.67
CA HIS A 15 -16.62 -0.39 -0.17
C HIS A 15 -17.63 -0.65 -1.31
N ASN A 16 -17.92 -1.92 -1.61
CA ASN A 16 -18.72 -2.32 -2.76
C ASN A 16 -20.13 -1.73 -2.74
N ASP A 17 -20.76 -1.67 -1.58
CA ASP A 17 -22.16 -1.24 -1.45
C ASP A 17 -22.29 0.30 -1.30
N LYS A 18 -21.20 0.98 -0.91
CA LYS A 18 -21.23 2.43 -0.62
C LYS A 18 -20.77 3.30 -1.80
N ILE A 19 -20.18 2.71 -2.84
CA ILE A 19 -19.62 3.45 -3.98
C ILE A 19 -20.62 3.68 -5.13
N GLY A 20 -21.84 3.16 -5.03
CA GLY A 20 -22.86 3.26 -6.07
C GLY A 20 -22.67 2.26 -7.21
N LYS A 21 -23.45 2.44 -8.31
CA LYS A 21 -23.46 1.51 -9.45
C LYS A 21 -22.15 1.52 -10.27
N LYS A 22 -21.58 2.71 -10.47
CA LYS A 22 -20.29 2.85 -11.17
C LYS A 22 -19.16 2.49 -10.21
N LYS A 23 -18.22 1.65 -10.65
CA LYS A 23 -17.10 1.19 -9.85
C LYS A 23 -15.80 1.89 -10.27
N PRO A 24 -14.96 2.35 -9.33
CA PRO A 24 -13.64 2.91 -9.64
C PRO A 24 -12.72 1.83 -10.25
N LYS A 25 -11.88 2.22 -11.21
CA LYS A 25 -10.96 1.31 -11.90
C LYS A 25 -9.54 1.84 -12.01
N THR A 26 -9.37 3.15 -11.85
CA THR A 26 -8.08 3.81 -12.07
C THR A 26 -7.72 4.71 -10.91
N ILE A 27 -6.44 5.03 -10.77
CA ILE A 27 -5.98 5.98 -9.75
C ILE A 27 -6.60 7.38 -9.94
N LYS A 28 -6.97 7.74 -11.19
CA LYS A 28 -7.70 8.98 -11.47
C LYS A 28 -9.09 9.00 -10.82
N ASP A 29 -9.75 7.84 -10.74
CA ASP A 29 -11.05 7.72 -10.11
C ASP A 29 -10.99 8.02 -8.60
N PHE A 30 -9.88 7.74 -7.92
CA PHE A 30 -9.66 8.10 -6.52
C PHE A 30 -9.76 9.62 -6.30
N PHE A 31 -9.27 10.42 -7.24
CA PHE A 31 -9.28 11.89 -7.19
C PHE A 31 -10.54 12.53 -7.84
N ASN A 32 -11.41 11.73 -8.42
CA ASN A 32 -12.59 12.24 -9.12
C ASN A 32 -13.82 12.26 -8.19
N THR A 33 -13.97 13.32 -7.42
CA THR A 33 -15.04 13.55 -6.46
C THR A 33 -16.41 13.82 -7.10
N LYS A 34 -16.41 14.33 -8.34
CA LYS A 34 -17.65 14.52 -9.13
C LYS A 34 -18.27 13.18 -9.53
N LYS A 35 -17.43 12.21 -9.93
CA LYS A 35 -17.89 10.88 -10.33
C LYS A 35 -18.14 9.96 -9.14
N PHE A 36 -17.35 10.12 -8.10
CA PHE A 36 -17.38 9.35 -6.87
C PHE A 36 -17.34 10.29 -5.66
N PRO A 37 -18.48 10.87 -5.27
CA PRO A 37 -18.54 11.78 -4.13
C PRO A 37 -18.27 11.06 -2.81
N GLY A 38 -17.76 11.79 -1.83
CA GLY A 38 -17.46 11.33 -0.48
C GLY A 38 -15.97 11.43 -0.11
N LYS A 39 -15.67 11.29 1.17
CA LYS A 39 -14.32 11.44 1.72
C LYS A 39 -13.37 10.35 1.29
N ARG A 40 -12.09 10.67 1.32
CA ARG A 40 -10.97 9.74 1.05
C ARG A 40 -10.14 9.50 2.30
N GLY A 41 -9.84 8.24 2.58
CA GLY A 41 -8.83 7.86 3.58
C GLY A 41 -7.44 7.99 2.98
N ILE A 42 -6.58 8.82 3.57
CA ILE A 42 -5.23 9.10 3.06
C ILE A 42 -4.22 8.91 4.19
N TYR A 43 -3.09 8.26 3.88
CA TYR A 43 -2.00 8.10 4.83
C TYR A 43 -1.39 9.44 5.24
N LYS A 44 -1.19 9.65 6.54
CA LYS A 44 -0.59 10.89 7.07
C LYS A 44 0.94 10.88 6.88
N ASN A 45 1.38 10.73 5.65
CA ASN A 45 2.78 10.74 5.26
C ASN A 45 2.91 11.18 3.79
N ALA A 46 4.07 11.68 3.39
CA ALA A 46 4.36 12.04 2.00
C ALA A 46 4.50 10.79 1.10
N VAL A 47 5.11 9.73 1.64
CA VAL A 47 5.36 8.47 0.93
C VAL A 47 4.08 7.89 0.37
N SER A 48 4.10 7.48 -0.88
CA SER A 48 3.01 6.97 -1.71
C SER A 48 1.96 8.02 -2.09
N ASN A 49 1.66 9.01 -1.25
CA ASN A 49 0.66 10.03 -1.57
C ASN A 49 1.11 10.96 -2.70
N LEU A 50 2.37 11.39 -2.69
CA LEU A 50 2.91 12.26 -3.75
C LEU A 50 2.99 11.50 -5.08
N GLU A 51 3.40 10.24 -5.04
CA GLU A 51 3.52 9.37 -6.22
C GLU A 51 2.15 9.12 -6.86
N ILE A 52 1.15 8.72 -6.09
CA ILE A 52 -0.20 8.47 -6.62
C ILE A 52 -0.89 9.76 -7.09
N ALA A 53 -0.63 10.89 -6.44
CA ALA A 53 -1.15 12.19 -6.87
C ALA A 53 -0.61 12.58 -8.25
N LEU A 54 0.70 12.43 -8.49
CA LEU A 54 1.31 12.69 -9.79
C LEU A 54 0.85 11.69 -10.86
N ALA A 55 0.68 10.42 -10.51
CA ALA A 55 0.15 9.41 -11.41
C ALA A 55 -1.29 9.75 -11.83
N ALA A 56 -2.14 10.13 -10.87
CA ALA A 56 -3.51 10.59 -11.13
C ALA A 56 -3.55 11.88 -11.96
N ASP A 57 -2.56 12.74 -11.80
CA ASP A 57 -2.41 13.99 -12.55
C ASP A 57 -1.78 13.80 -13.95
N GLY A 58 -1.58 12.56 -14.36
CA GLY A 58 -1.24 12.16 -15.73
C GLY A 58 0.24 11.92 -15.99
N ILE A 59 1.10 11.93 -14.97
CA ILE A 59 2.49 11.50 -15.14
C ILE A 59 2.51 9.98 -15.22
N LYS A 60 2.79 9.43 -16.40
CA LYS A 60 3.00 7.98 -16.55
C LYS A 60 4.23 7.55 -15.78
N PRO A 61 4.16 6.55 -14.87
CA PRO A 61 5.27 6.20 -13.99
C PRO A 61 6.59 5.86 -14.72
N GLY A 62 6.50 5.18 -15.86
CA GLY A 62 7.67 4.62 -16.54
C GLY A 62 8.21 3.38 -15.79
N LYS A 63 9.32 2.81 -16.24
CA LYS A 63 9.95 1.67 -15.58
C LYS A 63 10.36 2.04 -14.15
N GLY A 64 9.88 1.26 -13.16
CA GLY A 64 10.21 1.48 -11.75
C GLY A 64 9.79 2.85 -11.17
N GLY A 65 8.82 3.52 -11.79
CA GLY A 65 8.39 4.84 -11.31
C GLY A 65 9.31 6.00 -11.68
N ALA A 66 10.33 5.77 -12.52
CA ALA A 66 11.41 6.74 -12.79
C ALA A 66 10.90 8.14 -13.17
N LYS A 67 9.81 8.26 -13.93
CA LYS A 67 9.26 9.57 -14.32
C LYS A 67 8.59 10.30 -13.15
N ILE A 68 7.95 9.57 -12.25
CA ILE A 68 7.37 10.11 -11.01
C ILE A 68 8.50 10.66 -10.14
N TYR A 69 9.54 9.86 -9.86
CA TYR A 69 10.66 10.29 -9.02
C TYR A 69 11.47 11.43 -9.65
N LYS A 70 11.61 11.44 -10.99
CA LYS A 70 12.20 12.59 -11.67
C LYS A 70 11.40 13.89 -11.43
N ALA A 71 10.08 13.82 -11.42
CA ALA A 71 9.23 14.96 -11.10
C ALA A 71 9.36 15.35 -9.61
N LEU A 72 9.29 14.38 -8.69
CA LEU A 72 9.41 14.61 -7.25
C LEU A 72 10.80 15.12 -6.82
N ASN A 73 11.82 14.96 -7.65
CA ASN A 73 13.15 15.54 -7.41
C ASN A 73 13.22 17.05 -7.74
N THR A 74 12.08 17.71 -7.91
CA THR A 74 11.96 19.15 -8.14
C THR A 74 10.88 19.75 -7.24
N GLU A 75 11.09 20.98 -6.76
CA GLU A 75 10.08 21.71 -5.99
C GLU A 75 8.74 21.80 -6.73
N LYS A 76 8.79 22.11 -8.03
CA LYS A 76 7.60 22.18 -8.89
C LYS A 76 6.84 20.86 -8.92
N GLY A 77 7.50 19.74 -8.97
CA GLY A 77 6.86 18.42 -8.97
C GLY A 77 6.25 18.07 -7.62
N VAL A 78 6.94 18.40 -6.53
CA VAL A 78 6.40 18.23 -5.17
C VAL A 78 5.17 19.11 -4.97
N GLN A 79 5.26 20.40 -5.33
CA GLN A 79 4.13 21.34 -5.21
C GLN A 79 2.94 20.86 -6.02
N ARG A 80 3.14 20.39 -7.26
CA ARG A 80 2.08 19.84 -8.11
C ARG A 80 1.36 18.65 -7.45
N ALA A 81 2.10 17.75 -6.78
CA ALA A 81 1.52 16.64 -6.04
C ALA A 81 0.70 17.11 -4.82
N LEU A 82 1.24 18.06 -4.07
CA LEU A 82 0.56 18.66 -2.92
C LEU A 82 -0.72 19.39 -3.33
N ASP A 83 -0.67 20.17 -4.41
CA ASP A 83 -1.85 20.88 -4.94
C ASP A 83 -2.96 19.89 -5.34
N LYS A 84 -2.57 18.75 -5.93
CA LYS A 84 -3.53 17.69 -6.29
C LYS A 84 -4.22 17.08 -5.07
N ILE A 85 -3.46 16.85 -3.99
CA ILE A 85 -3.99 16.34 -2.72
C ILE A 85 -4.84 17.42 -2.04
N ALA A 86 -4.36 18.66 -1.99
CA ALA A 86 -5.10 19.77 -1.41
C ALA A 86 -6.45 20.00 -2.13
N ALA A 87 -6.45 19.95 -3.46
CA ALA A 87 -7.68 20.05 -4.25
C ALA A 87 -8.69 18.94 -3.88
N LEU A 88 -8.23 17.70 -3.67
CA LEU A 88 -9.09 16.60 -3.22
C LEU A 88 -9.65 16.84 -1.81
N CYS A 89 -8.78 17.26 -0.89
CA CYS A 89 -9.16 17.42 0.52
C CYS A 89 -10.08 18.62 0.76
N ASN A 90 -9.98 19.66 -0.07
CA ASN A 90 -10.80 20.88 -0.01
C ASN A 90 -12.05 20.83 -0.92
N ASP A 91 -12.25 19.75 -1.68
CA ASP A 91 -13.41 19.63 -2.56
C ASP A 91 -14.69 19.43 -1.73
N PRO A 92 -15.76 20.21 -1.96
CA PRO A 92 -17.02 20.08 -1.21
C PRO A 92 -17.71 18.71 -1.40
N ASN A 93 -17.45 18.03 -2.52
CA ASN A 93 -17.95 16.67 -2.77
C ASN A 93 -16.96 15.58 -2.31
N GLY A 94 -15.83 15.96 -1.73
CA GLY A 94 -14.73 15.10 -1.34
C GLY A 94 -14.38 15.23 0.14
N GLY A 95 -13.14 15.61 0.39
CA GLY A 95 -12.55 15.71 1.71
C GLY A 95 -11.64 14.54 2.05
N CYS A 96 -10.81 14.73 3.06
CA CYS A 96 -9.82 13.73 3.48
C CYS A 96 -9.98 13.38 4.95
N VAL A 97 -9.79 12.10 5.25
CA VAL A 97 -9.55 11.56 6.59
C VAL A 97 -8.15 11.01 6.61
N PHE A 98 -7.28 11.62 7.41
CA PHE A 98 -5.89 11.19 7.51
C PHE A 98 -5.75 10.07 8.55
N TRP A 99 -5.05 9.02 8.17
CA TRP A 99 -4.77 7.88 9.04
C TRP A 99 -3.26 7.64 9.18
N SER A 100 -2.84 7.04 10.29
CA SER A 100 -1.43 6.72 10.57
C SER A 100 -1.20 5.24 10.91
N ALA A 101 -2.23 4.53 11.36
CA ALA A 101 -2.15 3.11 11.67
C ALA A 101 -2.67 2.25 10.52
N GLY A 102 -1.94 1.19 10.14
CA GLY A 102 -2.26 0.36 8.97
C GLY A 102 -3.59 -0.41 9.03
N ALA A 103 -4.20 -0.56 10.21
CA ALA A 103 -5.53 -1.13 10.36
C ALA A 103 -6.65 -0.15 10.01
N LYS A 104 -6.38 1.16 10.03
CA LYS A 104 -7.41 2.19 9.83
C LYS A 104 -8.08 2.22 8.46
N PRO A 105 -7.40 2.06 7.32
CA PRO A 105 -8.07 2.14 6.03
C PRO A 105 -9.27 1.20 5.87
N PRO A 106 -9.17 -0.12 6.18
CA PRO A 106 -10.34 -0.99 6.17
C PRO A 106 -11.44 -0.56 7.14
N GLU A 107 -11.10 -0.13 8.35
CA GLU A 107 -12.08 0.35 9.34
C GLU A 107 -12.87 1.56 8.83
N LEU A 108 -12.18 2.55 8.25
CA LEU A 108 -12.79 3.75 7.67
C LEU A 108 -13.75 3.44 6.51
N LEU A 109 -13.40 2.43 5.70
CA LEU A 109 -14.28 1.95 4.63
C LEU A 109 -15.50 1.22 5.18
N MET A 110 -15.31 0.34 6.16
CA MET A 110 -16.41 -0.44 6.76
C MET A 110 -17.39 0.44 7.53
N SER A 111 -16.91 1.43 8.29
CA SER A 111 -17.77 2.41 8.95
C SER A 111 -18.53 3.31 7.97
N GLY A 112 -17.98 3.49 6.75
CA GLY A 112 -18.51 4.43 5.75
C GLY A 112 -18.10 5.88 5.98
N GLU A 113 -17.13 6.11 6.86
CA GLU A 113 -16.55 7.44 7.05
C GLU A 113 -15.85 7.93 5.78
N VAL A 114 -15.29 7.00 5.00
CA VAL A 114 -14.73 7.26 3.68
C VAL A 114 -15.30 6.30 2.64
N VAL A 115 -15.36 6.74 1.38
CA VAL A 115 -15.82 5.90 0.26
C VAL A 115 -14.68 5.16 -0.44
N MET A 116 -13.48 5.70 -0.37
CA MET A 116 -12.24 5.09 -0.84
C MET A 116 -11.11 5.38 0.15
N ALA A 117 -10.16 4.47 0.27
CA ALA A 117 -8.98 4.68 1.11
C ALA A 117 -7.73 4.11 0.43
N THR A 118 -6.63 4.86 0.49
CA THR A 118 -5.30 4.32 0.18
C THR A 118 -4.84 3.44 1.34
N GLY A 119 -3.98 2.45 1.06
CA GLY A 119 -3.42 1.59 2.10
C GLY A 119 -2.53 0.49 1.53
N TRP A 120 -2.05 -0.37 2.42
CA TRP A 120 -1.28 -1.55 2.04
C TRP A 120 -2.22 -2.69 1.62
N ASN A 121 -1.94 -3.30 0.47
CA ASN A 121 -2.76 -4.36 -0.12
C ASN A 121 -3.10 -5.49 0.85
N GLY A 122 -2.16 -5.94 1.67
CA GLY A 122 -2.40 -7.02 2.63
C GLY A 122 -3.39 -6.65 3.73
N ARG A 123 -3.55 -5.38 4.09
CA ARG A 123 -4.55 -4.93 5.07
C ARG A 123 -5.97 -4.99 4.50
N PHE A 124 -6.14 -4.55 3.27
CA PHE A 124 -7.42 -4.69 2.57
C PHE A 124 -7.75 -6.15 2.32
N PHE A 125 -6.76 -6.95 1.92
CA PHE A 125 -6.96 -8.37 1.70
C PHE A 125 -7.36 -9.11 2.97
N GLY A 126 -6.70 -8.85 4.11
CA GLY A 126 -7.09 -9.42 5.39
C GLY A 126 -8.54 -9.10 5.77
N ALA A 127 -8.99 -7.87 5.52
CA ALA A 127 -10.39 -7.50 5.72
C ALA A 127 -11.34 -8.25 4.77
N GLN A 128 -10.96 -8.41 3.49
CA GLN A 128 -11.73 -9.20 2.52
C GLN A 128 -11.87 -10.66 2.96
N MET A 129 -10.80 -11.27 3.44
CA MET A 129 -10.82 -12.64 3.99
C MET A 129 -11.72 -12.78 5.23
N SER A 130 -11.90 -11.68 5.97
CA SER A 130 -12.83 -11.59 7.10
C SER A 130 -14.28 -11.23 6.67
N GLY A 131 -14.56 -11.25 5.36
CA GLY A 131 -15.90 -11.00 4.82
C GLY A 131 -16.22 -9.54 4.52
N ALA A 132 -15.24 -8.61 4.62
CA ALA A 132 -15.50 -7.22 4.29
C ALA A 132 -15.76 -7.05 2.78
N PRO A 133 -16.84 -6.38 2.36
CA PRO A 133 -17.21 -6.20 0.96
C PRO A 133 -16.38 -5.06 0.33
N LEU A 134 -15.08 -5.25 0.29
CA LEU A 134 -14.11 -4.32 -0.27
C LEU A 134 -13.60 -4.81 -1.62
N THR A 135 -13.30 -3.87 -2.51
CA THR A 135 -12.58 -4.14 -3.75
C THR A 135 -11.33 -3.27 -3.81
N GLN A 136 -10.20 -3.90 -4.08
CA GLN A 136 -8.92 -3.22 -4.29
C GLN A 136 -8.78 -2.81 -5.76
N VAL A 137 -8.20 -1.63 -6.00
CA VAL A 137 -7.87 -1.13 -7.33
C VAL A 137 -6.37 -1.07 -7.48
N TRP A 138 -5.85 -1.77 -8.48
CA TRP A 138 -4.42 -1.98 -8.69
C TRP A 138 -3.79 -0.96 -9.66
N ASP A 139 -4.61 -0.20 -10.38
CA ASP A 139 -4.10 0.86 -11.25
C ASP A 139 -3.44 1.97 -10.43
N GLY A 140 -2.24 2.35 -10.83
CA GLY A 140 -1.45 3.37 -10.13
C GLY A 140 -0.84 2.90 -8.80
N GLN A 141 -0.83 1.59 -8.53
CA GLN A 141 -0.20 1.04 -7.34
C GLN A 141 1.31 1.34 -7.30
N GLY A 142 1.83 1.51 -6.10
CA GLY A 142 3.26 1.58 -5.83
C GLY A 142 3.75 0.27 -5.23
N LEU A 143 4.85 -0.29 -5.78
CA LEU A 143 5.54 -1.43 -5.19
C LEU A 143 6.56 -0.94 -4.17
N ASP A 144 6.59 -1.57 -3.01
CA ASP A 144 7.53 -1.24 -1.95
C ASP A 144 8.12 -2.52 -1.33
N TYR A 145 9.21 -2.36 -0.59
CA TYR A 145 10.00 -3.45 -0.03
C TYR A 145 10.18 -3.26 1.47
N GLN A 146 10.07 -4.35 2.20
CA GLN A 146 10.45 -4.36 3.61
C GLN A 146 11.75 -5.14 3.81
N TYR A 147 12.60 -4.60 4.67
CA TYR A 147 13.89 -5.18 5.01
C TYR A 147 13.96 -5.49 6.50
N MET A 148 14.65 -6.58 6.83
CA MET A 148 15.07 -6.87 8.19
C MET A 148 16.50 -6.38 8.36
N VAL A 149 16.76 -5.72 9.49
CA VAL A 149 18.07 -5.16 9.81
C VAL A 149 18.47 -5.56 11.23
N MET A 150 19.77 -5.68 11.45
CA MET A 150 20.34 -5.80 12.79
C MET A 150 20.90 -4.43 13.20
N VAL A 151 20.43 -3.92 14.33
CA VAL A 151 20.89 -2.64 14.87
C VAL A 151 22.27 -2.85 15.52
N LYS A 152 23.28 -2.11 15.02
CA LYS A 152 24.64 -2.17 15.57
C LYS A 152 24.63 -1.82 17.07
N GLY A 153 25.33 -2.62 17.86
CA GLY A 153 25.39 -2.43 19.32
C GLY A 153 24.22 -3.04 20.09
N GLY A 154 23.25 -3.68 19.42
CA GLY A 154 22.21 -4.43 20.09
C GLY A 154 22.77 -5.62 20.89
N PRO A 155 22.19 -5.98 22.06
CA PRO A 155 22.77 -6.98 22.98
C PRO A 155 22.93 -8.37 22.33
N ASN A 156 22.00 -8.78 21.48
CA ASN A 156 22.01 -10.09 20.83
C ASN A 156 22.82 -10.12 19.53
N VAL A 157 23.40 -9.01 19.10
CA VAL A 157 24.25 -8.93 17.90
C VAL A 157 25.65 -9.48 18.22
N ALA A 158 26.19 -9.13 19.38
CA ALA A 158 27.51 -9.59 19.82
C ALA A 158 27.55 -11.11 20.06
N SER A 159 26.49 -11.70 20.62
CA SER A 159 26.38 -13.17 20.83
C SER A 159 26.14 -13.95 19.53
N GLY A 160 25.79 -13.29 18.43
CA GLY A 160 25.42 -13.92 17.18
C GLY A 160 23.97 -14.45 17.10
N ASP A 161 23.20 -14.34 18.17
CA ASP A 161 21.83 -14.88 18.22
C ASP A 161 20.88 -14.13 17.28
N ALA A 162 21.01 -12.81 17.20
CA ALA A 162 20.26 -12.00 16.22
C ALA A 162 20.49 -12.50 14.76
N MET A 163 21.72 -12.93 14.44
CA MET A 163 22.02 -13.49 13.11
C MET A 163 21.37 -14.85 12.89
N LYS A 164 21.32 -15.71 13.92
CA LYS A 164 20.66 -17.02 13.83
C LYS A 164 19.17 -16.85 13.57
N VAL A 165 18.50 -15.98 14.33
CA VAL A 165 17.07 -15.64 14.14
C VAL A 165 16.84 -15.06 12.74
N LEU A 166 17.68 -14.10 12.32
CA LEU A 166 17.55 -13.49 10.99
C LEU A 166 17.69 -14.52 9.86
N LYS A 167 18.63 -15.45 9.97
CA LYS A 167 18.82 -16.52 8.98
C LYS A 167 17.59 -17.43 8.89
N GLU A 168 17.01 -17.79 10.03
CA GLU A 168 15.79 -18.62 10.07
C GLU A 168 14.59 -17.90 9.48
N MET A 169 14.33 -16.69 9.92
CA MET A 169 13.22 -15.87 9.39
C MET A 169 13.33 -15.63 7.88
N MET A 170 14.55 -15.46 7.36
CA MET A 170 14.83 -15.22 5.95
C MET A 170 15.10 -16.51 5.15
N SER A 171 14.89 -17.67 5.74
CA SER A 171 14.98 -18.97 5.05
C SER A 171 13.87 -19.09 3.98
N THR A 172 13.98 -20.09 3.13
CA THR A 172 12.93 -20.40 2.14
C THR A 172 11.60 -20.70 2.82
N GLU A 173 11.64 -21.51 3.86
CA GLU A 173 10.49 -21.96 4.64
C GLU A 173 9.92 -20.82 5.51
N GLY A 174 10.78 -20.03 6.16
CA GLY A 174 10.39 -18.91 6.99
C GLY A 174 9.59 -17.85 6.22
N LEU A 175 10.08 -17.46 5.04
CA LEU A 175 9.37 -16.48 4.20
C LEU A 175 8.13 -17.07 3.52
N ALA A 176 8.14 -18.34 3.15
CA ALA A 176 6.95 -19.02 2.65
C ALA A 176 5.88 -19.14 3.75
N GLY A 177 6.29 -19.44 4.98
CA GLY A 177 5.41 -19.48 6.14
C GLY A 177 4.72 -18.14 6.42
N SER A 178 5.46 -17.03 6.31
CA SER A 178 4.90 -15.68 6.48
C SER A 178 3.80 -15.37 5.46
N ALA A 179 3.96 -15.82 4.22
CA ALA A 179 2.98 -15.62 3.15
C ALA A 179 1.62 -16.31 3.42
N LYS A 180 1.56 -17.29 4.33
CA LYS A 180 0.30 -17.95 4.76
C LYS A 180 -0.58 -17.04 5.63
N HIS A 181 -0.01 -16.01 6.22
CA HIS A 181 -0.71 -15.16 7.19
C HIS A 181 -0.99 -13.76 6.68
N ILE A 182 -0.31 -13.32 5.62
CA ILE A 182 -0.52 -12.01 5.02
C ILE A 182 -0.22 -12.05 3.51
N ALA A 183 -1.07 -11.41 2.71
CA ALA A 183 -0.96 -11.35 1.26
C ALA A 183 0.17 -10.41 0.80
N TYR A 184 1.40 -10.73 1.19
CA TYR A 184 2.62 -10.08 0.74
C TYR A 184 3.54 -11.11 0.11
N ALA A 185 4.19 -10.73 -1.00
CA ALA A 185 5.09 -11.66 -1.66
C ALA A 185 6.41 -11.82 -0.89
N PRO A 186 6.95 -13.04 -0.75
CA PRO A 186 8.27 -13.25 -0.17
C PRO A 186 9.35 -12.63 -1.06
N PHE A 187 10.38 -12.05 -0.45
CA PHE A 187 11.49 -11.46 -1.19
C PHE A 187 12.41 -12.51 -1.83
N ARG A 188 12.35 -13.75 -1.35
CA ARG A 188 13.16 -14.87 -1.81
C ARG A 188 12.41 -15.70 -2.87
N LYS A 189 12.99 -15.85 -4.06
CA LYS A 189 12.38 -16.61 -5.16
C LYS A 189 12.12 -18.09 -4.82
N SER A 190 13.02 -18.73 -4.07
CA SER A 190 12.84 -20.12 -3.65
C SER A 190 11.61 -20.33 -2.78
N SER A 191 11.18 -19.33 -2.00
CA SER A 191 9.98 -19.39 -1.19
C SER A 191 8.69 -19.49 -2.02
N LEU A 192 8.68 -18.93 -3.24
CA LEU A 192 7.55 -19.05 -4.16
C LEU A 192 7.26 -20.49 -4.56
N ALA A 193 8.32 -21.33 -4.68
CA ALA A 193 8.16 -22.75 -5.02
C ALA A 193 7.58 -23.59 -3.87
N VAL A 194 7.67 -23.10 -2.64
CA VAL A 194 7.15 -23.76 -1.43
C VAL A 194 5.69 -23.40 -1.17
N ILE A 195 5.27 -22.22 -1.63
CA ILE A 195 3.88 -21.76 -1.50
C ILE A 195 3.04 -22.55 -2.50
N LYS A 196 2.13 -23.38 -1.98
CA LYS A 196 1.27 -24.26 -2.81
C LYS A 196 0.14 -23.46 -3.45
N ALA A 197 -0.17 -23.79 -4.71
CA ALA A 197 -1.39 -23.34 -5.36
C ALA A 197 -2.61 -23.78 -4.55
N GLY A 198 -3.53 -22.85 -4.29
CA GLY A 198 -4.72 -23.11 -3.47
C GLY A 198 -4.56 -22.75 -1.99
N GLU A 199 -3.40 -22.31 -1.54
CA GLU A 199 -3.31 -21.57 -0.27
C GLU A 199 -4.03 -20.23 -0.41
N PRO A 200 -4.58 -19.61 0.69
CA PRO A 200 -5.66 -18.62 0.60
C PRO A 200 -5.48 -17.46 -0.38
N TRP A 201 -4.27 -17.21 -0.86
CA TRP A 201 -3.95 -16.08 -1.74
C TRP A 201 -2.90 -16.33 -2.81
N TYR A 202 -2.67 -17.61 -3.17
CA TYR A 202 -1.77 -17.99 -4.26
C TYR A 202 -2.40 -19.00 -5.24
#